data_b2bfaad402f8c3598a66908ca3ada0ae
#
_entry.id   b2bfaad402f8c3598a66908ca3ada0ae
#
_cell.length_a   1.000
_cell.length_b   1.000
_cell.length_c   1.000
_cell.angle_alpha   90.00
_cell.angle_beta   90.00
_cell.angle_gamma   90.00
#
_symmetry.space_group_name_H-M   'P 1'
#
loop_
_entity.id
_entity.type
_entity.pdbx_description
1 polymer ?
#
loop_
_entity_poly.entity_id
_entity_poly.type
_entity_poly.pdbx_seq_one_letter_code
_entity_poly.pdbx_strand_id
1 'polypeptide(L)'
;MPESTSAGMCVSGKGMTDMKIIGITGGVGAGKSQVLEYLRRRSGCRVIIADQVAHALEEPGGACLEQIVDLLGREILTADGSIDKGKMAALIFGDEKLLAQVNGIVHPAVKREICRVIEEERKAGRLRYLFIEAALLIE
;
A
#
# COMPACT_ATOMS: atom_id res chain seq x y z
N MET A 1 5.37 -19.18 7.40
CA MET A 1 5.34 -18.57 7.47
C MET A 1 5.29 -17.59 7.83
N PRO A 2 5.44 -17.24 7.79
CA PRO A 2 5.61 -16.36 8.35
C PRO A 2 4.90 -15.32 8.43
N GLU A 3 4.04 -15.42 8.70
CA GLU A 3 3.29 -14.51 9.07
C GLU A 3 3.93 -13.54 9.81
N SER A 4 4.90 -13.84 10.24
CA SER A 4 5.57 -12.95 11.06
C SER A 4 5.85 -11.65 10.42
N THR A 5 5.94 -11.62 9.16
CA THR A 5 6.30 -10.41 8.60
C THR A 5 5.32 -9.35 8.82
N SER A 6 4.09 -9.63 8.75
CA SER A 6 3.14 -8.58 8.89
C SER A 6 3.14 -8.09 10.28
N ALA A 7 3.70 -8.81 11.12
CA ALA A 7 3.64 -8.42 12.48
C ALA A 7 4.27 -7.12 12.77
N GLY A 8 5.20 -6.73 12.02
CA GLY A 8 5.84 -5.51 12.37
C GLY A 8 5.01 -4.30 12.18
N MET A 9 3.86 -4.42 11.61
CA MET A 9 3.11 -3.25 11.32
C MET A 9 2.23 -2.84 12.47
N CYS A 10 1.02 -3.10 12.46
CA CYS A 10 0.12 -2.61 13.47
C CYS A 10 -0.36 -3.69 14.35
N VAL A 11 0.54 -4.27 15.04
CA VAL A 11 0.17 -5.39 15.79
C VAL A 11 -0.27 -5.14 17.11
N SER A 12 -0.54 -4.06 17.46
CA SER A 12 -0.85 -3.85 18.82
C SER A 12 -2.12 -4.46 19.19
N GLY A 13 -2.29 -4.80 20.24
CA GLY A 13 -3.54 -5.11 20.81
C GLY A 13 -4.03 -6.41 20.50
N LYS A 14 -4.75 -6.93 21.40
CA LYS A 14 -5.34 -8.11 21.18
C LYS A 14 -6.67 -7.82 20.89
N GLY A 15 -7.20 -7.83 19.84
CA GLY A 15 -8.52 -7.53 19.54
C GLY A 15 -9.47 -8.53 20.01
N MET A 16 -10.70 -8.17 20.01
CA MET A 16 -11.67 -9.11 20.32
C MET A 16 -11.85 -10.05 19.21
N THR A 17 -11.54 -9.68 17.99
CA THR A 17 -11.77 -10.59 16.89
C THR A 17 -10.53 -11.37 16.62
N ASP A 18 -10.70 -12.47 15.97
CA ASP A 18 -9.58 -13.30 15.59
C ASP A 18 -9.15 -13.07 14.17
N MET A 19 -9.28 -11.87 13.69
CA MET A 19 -8.87 -11.58 12.33
C MET A 19 -7.39 -11.86 12.19
N LYS A 20 -7.03 -12.63 11.18
CA LYS A 20 -5.64 -12.94 10.92
C LYS A 20 -5.16 -12.12 9.75
N ILE A 21 -3.95 -11.59 9.87
CA ILE A 21 -3.36 -10.76 8.85
C ILE A 21 -2.28 -11.57 8.15
N ILE A 22 -2.41 -11.72 6.84
CA ILE A 22 -1.52 -12.56 6.08
C ILE A 22 -0.89 -11.74 4.99
N GLY A 23 0.42 -11.71 4.95
CA GLY A 23 1.13 -11.01 3.91
C GLY A 23 1.34 -11.91 2.71
N ILE A 24 1.13 -11.37 1.53
CA ILE A 24 1.37 -12.10 0.30
C ILE A 24 2.49 -11.41 -0.42
N THR A 25 3.56 -12.13 -0.68
CA THR A 25 4.68 -11.56 -1.38
C THR A 25 5.00 -12.44 -2.55
N GLY A 26 5.98 -12.06 -3.29
CA GLY A 26 6.37 -12.85 -4.41
C GLY A 26 6.38 -12.03 -5.65
N GLY A 27 7.13 -12.46 -6.60
CA GLY A 27 7.23 -11.74 -7.82
C GLY A 27 5.99 -11.85 -8.65
N VAL A 28 6.08 -11.29 -9.81
CA VAL A 28 5.01 -11.33 -10.73
C VAL A 28 4.86 -12.74 -11.17
N GLY A 29 4.04 -13.47 -10.54
CA GLY A 29 3.89 -14.87 -10.92
C GLY A 29 2.55 -15.08 -11.53
N ALA A 30 2.51 -16.05 -12.33
CA ALA A 30 1.28 -16.42 -12.92
C ALA A 30 0.36 -16.86 -11.87
N GLY A 31 -0.57 -16.72 -11.56
CA GLY A 31 -1.47 -17.23 -10.55
C GLY A 31 -1.71 -16.30 -9.38
N LYS A 32 -0.79 -15.37 -9.14
CA LYS A 32 -0.99 -14.49 -8.01
C LYS A 32 -2.24 -13.64 -8.17
N SER A 33 -2.45 -13.10 -9.35
CA SER A 33 -3.64 -12.29 -9.58
C SER A 33 -4.90 -13.10 -9.42
N GLN A 34 -4.87 -14.34 -9.87
CA GLN A 34 -6.04 -15.18 -9.75
C GLN A 34 -6.35 -15.50 -8.30
N VAL A 35 -5.32 -15.75 -7.52
CA VAL A 35 -5.52 -16.03 -6.10
C VAL A 35 -6.11 -14.82 -5.42
N LEU A 36 -5.59 -13.63 -5.71
CA LEU A 36 -6.10 -12.43 -5.08
C LEU A 36 -7.56 -12.19 -5.46
N GLU A 37 -7.88 -12.45 -6.71
CA GLU A 37 -9.25 -12.26 -7.16
C GLU A 37 -10.20 -13.24 -6.47
N TYR A 38 -9.74 -14.48 -6.30
CA TYR A 38 -10.52 -15.46 -5.59
C TYR A 38 -10.78 -15.03 -4.15
N LEU A 39 -9.72 -14.52 -3.49
CA LEU A 39 -9.87 -14.12 -2.11
C LEU A 39 -10.78 -12.91 -1.96
N ARG A 40 -10.77 -12.03 -2.92
CA ARG A 40 -11.64 -10.86 -2.84
C ARG A 40 -13.10 -11.25 -2.82
N ARG A 41 -13.44 -12.35 -3.46
CA ARG A 41 -14.82 -12.77 -3.56
C ARG A 41 -15.30 -13.56 -2.37
N ARG A 42 -14.39 -13.98 -1.51
CA ARG A 42 -14.81 -14.79 -0.37
C ARG A 42 -15.29 -13.87 0.73
N SER A 43 -16.40 -14.26 1.35
CA SER A 43 -16.89 -13.48 2.47
C SER A 43 -15.96 -13.70 3.66
N GLY A 44 -15.80 -12.67 4.43
CA GLY A 44 -14.90 -12.76 5.59
C GLY A 44 -13.45 -12.52 5.23
N CYS A 45 -13.15 -12.21 3.97
CA CYS A 45 -11.79 -11.92 3.53
C CYS A 45 -11.72 -10.56 2.88
N ARG A 46 -10.61 -9.89 3.07
CA ARG A 46 -10.35 -8.63 2.39
C ARG A 46 -8.94 -8.65 1.90
N VAL A 47 -8.70 -8.08 0.73
CA VAL A 47 -7.38 -8.02 0.15
C VAL A 47 -6.99 -6.56 0.00
N ILE A 48 -5.83 -6.20 0.52
CA ILE A 48 -5.27 -4.87 0.36
C ILE A 48 -4.04 -5.01 -0.49
N ILE A 49 -3.98 -4.24 -1.57
CA ILE A 49 -2.82 -4.25 -2.44
C ILE A 49 -2.10 -2.94 -2.20
N ALA A 50 -0.90 -3.03 -1.68
CA ALA A 50 -0.15 -1.84 -1.27
C ALA A 50 0.09 -0.88 -2.41
N ASP A 51 0.31 -1.38 -3.62
CA ASP A 51 0.48 -0.50 -4.75
C ASP A 51 -0.75 0.36 -4.99
N GLN A 52 -1.92 -0.22 -4.80
CA GLN A 52 -3.15 0.53 -4.98
C GLN A 52 -3.32 1.56 -3.89
N VAL A 53 -2.91 1.24 -2.68
CA VAL A 53 -2.94 2.21 -1.60
C VAL A 53 -2.03 3.38 -1.93
N ALA A 54 -0.82 3.08 -2.42
CA ALA A 54 0.10 4.13 -2.79
C ALA A 54 -0.47 5.02 -3.88
N HIS A 55 -1.10 4.43 -4.88
CA HIS A 55 -1.72 5.22 -5.94
C HIS A 55 -2.77 6.16 -5.40
N ALA A 56 -3.60 5.68 -4.50
CA ALA A 56 -4.64 6.52 -3.94
C ALA A 56 -4.06 7.68 -3.16
N LEU A 57 -2.95 7.45 -2.48
CA LEU A 57 -2.33 8.52 -1.71
C LEU A 57 -1.64 9.55 -2.58
N GLU A 58 -1.33 9.18 -3.81
CA GLU A 58 -0.69 10.10 -4.74
C GLU A 58 -1.69 10.87 -5.58
N GLU A 59 -2.96 10.59 -5.45
CA GLU A 59 -3.96 11.29 -6.24
C GLU A 59 -4.41 12.57 -5.56
N PRO A 60 -5.10 13.44 -6.28
CA PRO A 60 -5.57 14.67 -5.68
C PRO A 60 -6.38 14.38 -4.43
N GLY A 61 -6.04 15.04 -3.37
CA GLY A 61 -6.64 14.77 -2.08
C GLY A 61 -5.93 13.74 -1.26
N GLY A 62 -4.96 13.05 -1.85
CA GLY A 62 -4.20 12.05 -1.10
C GLY A 62 -3.10 12.69 -0.27
N ALA A 63 -2.67 11.96 0.73
CA ALA A 63 -1.72 12.49 1.68
C ALA A 63 -0.33 12.72 1.11
N CYS A 64 0.04 12.01 0.07
CA CYS A 64 1.39 12.10 -0.45
C CYS A 64 1.56 13.09 -1.59
N LEU A 65 0.47 13.50 -2.21
CA LEU A 65 0.59 14.29 -3.41
C LEU A 65 1.38 15.56 -3.21
N GLU A 66 1.06 16.32 -2.19
CA GLU A 66 1.73 17.58 -1.98
C GLU A 66 3.19 17.42 -1.64
N GLN A 67 3.51 16.40 -0.87
CA GLN A 67 4.90 16.17 -0.54
C GLN A 67 5.72 15.78 -1.75
N ILE A 68 5.13 14.99 -2.63
CA ILE A 68 5.83 14.61 -3.86
C ILE A 68 5.99 15.81 -4.76
N VAL A 69 4.97 16.65 -4.87
CA VAL A 69 5.07 17.86 -5.67
C VAL A 69 6.11 18.80 -5.11
N ASP A 70 6.19 18.92 -3.80
CA ASP A 70 7.22 19.75 -3.18
C ASP A 70 8.60 19.24 -3.52
N LEU A 71 8.76 17.94 -3.62
CA LEU A 71 10.06 17.36 -3.90
C LEU A 71 10.40 17.40 -5.37
N LEU A 72 9.47 17.11 -6.25
CA LEU A 72 9.74 16.95 -7.66
C LEU A 72 9.33 18.14 -8.52
N GLY A 73 8.48 19.00 -8.01
CA GLY A 73 8.01 20.15 -8.78
C GLY A 73 6.65 19.92 -9.37
N ARG A 74 6.00 21.03 -9.68
CA ARG A 74 4.65 20.94 -10.21
C ARG A 74 4.60 20.48 -11.64
N GLU A 75 5.74 20.37 -12.26
CA GLU A 75 5.78 19.93 -13.66
C GLU A 75 5.30 18.52 -13.83
N ILE A 76 5.29 17.74 -12.76
CA ILE A 76 4.83 16.38 -12.86
C ILE A 76 3.31 16.26 -12.82
N LEU A 77 2.61 17.37 -12.68
CA LEU A 77 1.16 17.31 -12.60
C LEU A 77 0.53 17.42 -13.97
N THR A 78 -0.58 16.72 -14.15
CA THR A 78 -1.37 16.88 -15.35
C THR A 78 -2.34 18.04 -15.16
N ALA A 79 -3.13 18.28 -16.16
CA ALA A 79 -4.06 19.41 -16.12
C ALA A 79 -5.09 19.26 -15.02
N ASP A 80 -5.44 18.02 -14.67
CA ASP A 80 -6.45 17.81 -13.64
C ASP A 80 -5.84 17.67 -12.24
N GLY A 81 -4.57 17.93 -12.11
CA GLY A 81 -3.94 17.89 -10.78
C GLY A 81 -3.39 16.55 -10.37
N SER A 82 -3.47 15.56 -11.22
CA SER A 82 -2.91 14.24 -10.90
C SER A 82 -1.46 14.18 -11.29
N ILE A 83 -0.75 13.20 -10.78
CA ILE A 83 0.64 13.01 -11.13
C ILE A 83 0.74 12.34 -12.49
N ASP A 84 1.56 12.92 -13.36
CA ASP A 84 1.87 12.29 -14.63
C ASP A 84 2.95 11.26 -14.36
N LYS A 85 2.58 10.00 -14.39
CA LYS A 85 3.49 8.95 -14.01
C LYS A 85 4.72 8.90 -14.90
N GLY A 86 4.56 9.22 -16.18
CA GLY A 86 5.69 9.23 -17.08
C GLY A 86 6.70 10.30 -16.72
N LYS A 87 6.22 11.49 -16.38
CA LYS A 87 7.13 12.55 -16.00
C LYS A 87 7.82 12.25 -14.68
N MET A 88 7.08 11.72 -13.74
CA MET A 88 7.67 11.37 -12.48
C MET A 88 8.72 10.28 -12.66
N ALA A 89 8.39 9.26 -13.45
CA ALA A 89 9.34 8.19 -13.69
C ALA A 89 10.59 8.70 -14.35
N ALA A 90 10.46 9.64 -15.29
CA ALA A 90 11.62 10.19 -15.97
C ALA A 90 12.52 10.92 -15.00
N LEU A 91 11.93 11.61 -14.03
CA LEU A 91 12.75 12.35 -13.08
C LEU A 91 13.50 11.43 -12.11
N ILE A 92 12.89 10.35 -11.69
CA ILE A 92 13.54 9.50 -10.71
C ILE A 92 14.34 8.37 -11.34
N PHE A 93 14.21 8.19 -12.66
CA PHE A 93 14.95 7.14 -13.32
C PHE A 93 16.43 7.47 -13.29
N GLY A 94 17.22 6.59 -12.77
CA GLY A 94 18.64 6.82 -12.68
C GLY A 94 19.09 7.72 -11.55
N ASP A 95 18.15 8.20 -10.74
CA ASP A 95 18.49 9.05 -9.61
C ASP A 95 18.08 8.31 -8.35
N GLU A 96 18.99 7.57 -7.78
CA GLU A 96 18.66 6.72 -6.64
C GLU A 96 18.34 7.53 -5.41
N LYS A 97 18.95 8.70 -5.26
CA LYS A 97 18.64 9.53 -4.11
C LYS A 97 17.23 10.05 -4.18
N LEU A 98 16.81 10.47 -5.36
CA LEU A 98 15.49 11.01 -5.52
C LEU A 98 14.45 9.91 -5.33
N LEU A 99 14.74 8.74 -5.86
CA LEU A 99 13.85 7.62 -5.67
C LEU A 99 13.71 7.28 -4.19
N ALA A 100 14.83 7.30 -3.46
CA ALA A 100 14.78 7.02 -2.04
C ALA A 100 13.95 8.07 -1.29
N GLN A 101 14.03 9.31 -1.72
CA GLN A 101 13.25 10.35 -1.09
C GLN A 101 11.74 10.17 -1.35
N VAL A 102 11.39 9.80 -2.58
CA VAL A 102 10.00 9.53 -2.89
C VAL A 102 9.50 8.35 -2.06
N ASN A 103 10.29 7.29 -1.99
CA ASN A 103 9.91 6.14 -1.19
C ASN A 103 9.79 6.49 0.28
N GLY A 104 10.63 7.40 0.75
CA GLY A 104 10.55 7.85 2.13
C GLY A 104 9.27 8.61 2.43
N ILE A 105 8.63 9.17 1.42
CA ILE A 105 7.35 9.81 1.57
C ILE A 105 6.23 8.79 1.49
N VAL A 106 6.30 7.91 0.51
CA VAL A 106 5.18 7.03 0.20
C VAL A 106 5.08 5.85 1.14
N HIS A 107 6.21 5.20 1.44
CA HIS A 107 6.15 3.97 2.21
C HIS A 107 5.57 4.17 3.61
N PRO A 108 5.99 5.19 4.36
CA PRO A 108 5.38 5.38 5.68
C PRO A 108 3.89 5.71 5.58
N ALA A 109 3.51 6.45 4.54
CA ALA A 109 2.11 6.81 4.39
C ALA A 109 1.28 5.59 4.05
N VAL A 110 1.80 4.70 3.22
CA VAL A 110 1.11 3.46 2.90
C VAL A 110 0.94 2.61 4.16
N LYS A 111 2.00 2.52 4.96
CA LYS A 111 1.91 1.76 6.19
C LYS A 111 0.85 2.33 7.12
N ARG A 112 0.82 3.63 7.26
CA ARG A 112 -0.18 4.25 8.12
C ARG A 112 -1.60 3.96 7.62
N GLU A 113 -1.79 4.02 6.32
CA GLU A 113 -3.10 3.78 5.78
C GLU A 113 -3.52 2.34 5.96
N ILE A 114 -2.61 1.41 5.76
CA ILE A 114 -2.90 0.00 5.96
C ILE A 114 -3.22 -0.26 7.44
N CYS A 115 -2.47 0.37 8.33
CA CYS A 115 -2.75 0.21 9.75
C CYS A 115 -4.12 0.74 10.11
N ARG A 116 -4.51 1.86 9.51
CA ARG A 116 -5.82 2.41 9.76
C ARG A 116 -6.92 1.45 9.33
N VAL A 117 -6.74 0.84 8.16
CA VAL A 117 -7.72 -0.12 7.67
C VAL A 117 -7.79 -1.34 8.58
N ILE A 118 -6.62 -1.81 9.02
CA ILE A 118 -6.59 -2.96 9.92
C ILE A 118 -7.37 -2.66 11.19
N GLU A 119 -7.17 -1.47 11.76
CA GLU A 119 -7.89 -1.14 12.98
C GLU A 119 -9.39 -1.04 12.74
N GLU A 120 -9.77 -0.45 11.62
CA GLU A 120 -11.19 -0.35 11.32
C GLU A 120 -11.83 -1.72 11.15
N GLU A 121 -11.15 -2.62 10.47
CA GLU A 121 -11.72 -3.93 10.26
C GLU A 121 -11.73 -4.74 11.55
N ARG A 122 -10.73 -4.52 12.39
CA ARG A 122 -10.69 -5.20 13.67
C ARG A 122 -11.88 -4.78 14.54
N LYS A 123 -12.18 -3.49 14.52
CA LYS A 123 -13.31 -3.00 15.27
C LYS A 123 -14.64 -3.48 14.70
N ALA A 124 -14.71 -3.56 13.39
CA ALA A 124 -15.94 -4.01 12.76
C ALA A 124 -16.19 -5.49 13.01
N GLY A 125 -15.14 -6.27 13.16
CA GLY A 125 -15.29 -7.68 13.49
C GLY A 125 -15.90 -8.53 12.40
N ARG A 126 -15.85 -8.08 11.15
CA ARG A 126 -16.48 -8.84 10.08
C ARG A 126 -15.55 -9.79 9.37
N LEU A 127 -14.26 -9.59 9.49
CA LEU A 127 -13.30 -10.33 8.70
C LEU A 127 -12.65 -11.43 9.51
N ARG A 128 -12.39 -12.54 8.88
CA ARG A 128 -11.57 -13.57 9.45
C ARG A 128 -10.14 -13.43 8.97
N TYR A 129 -9.95 -12.99 7.72
CA TYR A 129 -8.64 -12.87 7.14
C TYR A 129 -8.49 -11.56 6.43
N LEU A 130 -7.34 -10.94 6.60
CA LEU A 130 -6.99 -9.75 5.87
C LEU A 130 -5.69 -10.05 5.16
N PHE A 131 -5.71 -9.99 3.84
CA PHE A 131 -4.52 -10.28 3.05
C PHE A 131 -3.91 -8.99 2.56
N ILE A 132 -2.61 -8.87 2.68
CA ILE A 132 -1.90 -7.68 2.23
C ILE A 132 -0.85 -8.09 1.23
N GLU A 133 -0.97 -7.58 0.01
CA GLU A 133 0.03 -7.80 -1.00
C GLU A 133 0.93 -6.59 -0.97
N ALA A 134 2.15 -6.76 -0.57
CA ALA A 134 3.03 -5.65 -0.29
C ALA A 134 4.44 -5.89 -0.79
N ALA A 135 4.56 -6.15 -2.06
CA ALA A 135 5.86 -6.44 -2.62
C ALA A 135 6.85 -5.31 -2.37
N LEU A 136 6.37 -4.07 -2.44
CA LEU A 136 7.27 -2.95 -2.27
C LEU A 136 7.64 -2.70 -0.82
N LEU A 137 6.82 -3.10 0.10
CA LEU A 137 7.08 -2.79 1.49
C LEU A 137 8.02 -3.76 2.15
N ILE A 138 8.39 -4.81 1.46
CA ILE A 138 9.24 -5.78 2.05
C ILE A 138 10.69 -5.46 1.86
N GLU A 139 11.01 -4.63 0.95
CA GLU A 139 12.38 -4.24 0.80
C GLU A 139 12.76 -3.19 1.76
#